data_c5283d106abe7b0b9e2791ba88fdb09e
#
_entry.id   c5283d106abe7b0b9e2791ba88fdb09e
#
_cell.length_a   1.000
_cell.length_b   1.000
_cell.length_c   1.000
_cell.angle_alpha   90.00
_cell.angle_beta   90.00
_cell.angle_gamma   90.00
#
_symmetry.space_group_name_H-M   'P 1'
#
loop_
_entity.id
_entity.type
_entity.pdbx_description
1 polymer ?
#
loop_
_entity_poly.entity_id
_entity_poly.type
_entity_poly.pdbx_seq_one_letter_code
_entity_poly.pdbx_strand_id
1 'polypeptide(L)'
;MTTAQAKKDFKITYTSAAAPDMNLFHQYFDEGLELAKSQLGKTYPLFIGGKEVHSSAKPKTVRSPINSDWVIGHFSMADVSHVSQALDAAQKAKKGWERLGWVGRIKMMRKASSLIREKKWELGAAMSLEVGKSRMESMGEVEESADLIDYYAKIMEENNGYLKPMGPSFKETTSSILRPYGVFACISPFNFPLALAAGMSSAALIAGNVIVFKPSPETPWTGYWLNEIYQQAGLPSGVFNFITGDDSVIGDPLWKDDRVDGLAFTGSKEVGMRMIREFSGKFWKPALAELGGKNAAIVCASSDLDAAAEGIMRSAFGLQGQKCSACSRVYVDKSVAEKFTRKLIEKTRKITMGDPTQRDIFLGPVINARAAKRYEEAVASAKNGGQILLGGNRVTGEAFSKGSFVAPTIVHLPLGHELFLRELFLPFTAIAEVESLEEAVKESNKVEYGLTAGIFSSKKEEIEYFFEHIESGVCYANRKGGATTGAWPGVQSFGGWKGSGTTGKGGCGPYYVSQFMHEQSRTIAEIK
;
A
#
# COMPACT_ATOMS: atom_id res chain seq x y z
N MET A 1 19.53 -25.53 13.20
CA MET A 1 19.09 -24.13 12.93
C MET A 1 19.05 -23.41 14.27
N THR A 2 19.61 -22.21 14.39
CA THR A 2 19.47 -21.43 15.64
C THR A 2 18.05 -20.88 15.74
N THR A 3 17.57 -20.60 16.96
CA THR A 3 16.24 -19.99 17.19
C THR A 3 16.07 -18.69 16.39
N ALA A 4 17.12 -17.87 16.27
CA ALA A 4 17.12 -16.65 15.49
C ALA A 4 16.93 -16.92 13.98
N GLN A 5 17.57 -17.95 13.43
CA GLN A 5 17.41 -18.32 12.03
C GLN A 5 16.00 -18.87 11.76
N ALA A 6 15.45 -19.67 12.66
CA ALA A 6 14.08 -20.19 12.55
C ALA A 6 13.04 -19.06 12.56
N LYS A 7 13.23 -18.03 13.40
CA LYS A 7 12.38 -16.83 13.41
C LYS A 7 12.45 -16.03 12.11
N LYS A 8 13.65 -15.89 11.53
CA LYS A 8 13.87 -15.18 10.28
C LYS A 8 13.25 -15.92 9.08
N ASP A 9 13.36 -17.24 9.06
CA ASP A 9 12.89 -18.08 7.95
C ASP A 9 11.39 -18.39 8.00
N PHE A 10 10.73 -18.09 9.12
CA PHE A 10 9.28 -18.27 9.27
C PHE A 10 8.54 -17.27 8.37
N LYS A 11 7.89 -17.72 7.29
CA LYS A 11 7.24 -16.86 6.28
C LYS A 11 5.73 -16.96 6.35
N ILE A 12 5.08 -15.80 6.40
CA ILE A 12 3.62 -15.64 6.32
C ILE A 12 3.27 -14.62 5.24
N THR A 13 2.24 -14.94 4.45
CA THR A 13 1.64 -14.04 3.48
C THR A 13 0.17 -13.81 3.81
N TYR A 14 -0.49 -12.83 3.22
CA TYR A 14 -1.92 -12.55 3.41
C TYR A 14 -2.85 -13.73 3.15
N THR A 15 -2.40 -14.72 2.38
CA THR A 15 -3.16 -15.91 2.00
C THR A 15 -2.68 -17.18 2.68
N SER A 16 -1.71 -17.11 3.59
CA SER A 16 -1.24 -18.27 4.37
C SER A 16 -2.34 -18.72 5.31
N ALA A 17 -3.27 -19.52 4.80
CA ALA A 17 -4.36 -20.10 5.61
C ALA A 17 -3.89 -21.22 6.54
N ALA A 18 -2.68 -21.74 6.36
CA ALA A 18 -2.05 -22.74 7.17
C ALA A 18 -0.56 -22.40 7.30
N ALA A 19 -0.22 -21.56 8.26
CA ALA A 19 1.16 -21.54 8.73
C ALA A 19 1.46 -22.91 9.33
N PRO A 20 2.68 -23.44 9.12
CA PRO A 20 3.04 -24.79 9.61
C PRO A 20 2.86 -24.94 11.12
N ASP A 21 2.93 -23.84 11.89
CA ASP A 21 2.73 -23.83 13.33
C ASP A 21 2.21 -22.45 13.80
N MET A 22 0.88 -22.34 13.95
CA MET A 22 0.25 -21.11 14.43
C MET A 22 0.60 -20.78 15.89
N ASN A 23 0.89 -21.77 16.72
CA ASN A 23 1.32 -21.52 18.10
C ASN A 23 2.68 -20.84 18.11
N LEU A 24 3.61 -21.32 17.28
CA LEU A 24 4.94 -20.74 17.16
C LEU A 24 4.86 -19.32 16.55
N PHE A 25 3.97 -19.12 15.57
CA PHE A 25 3.67 -17.79 15.03
C PHE A 25 3.25 -16.82 16.12
N HIS A 26 2.28 -17.21 16.92
CA HIS A 26 1.79 -16.36 18.01
C HIS A 26 2.84 -16.11 19.09
N GLN A 27 3.66 -17.11 19.42
CA GLN A 27 4.76 -16.94 20.36
C GLN A 27 5.77 -15.89 19.85
N TYR A 28 6.22 -16.01 18.61
CA TYR A 28 7.17 -15.05 18.05
C TYR A 28 6.59 -13.64 17.93
N PHE A 29 5.29 -13.56 17.59
CA PHE A 29 4.62 -12.27 17.56
C PHE A 29 4.50 -11.66 18.97
N ASP A 30 4.17 -12.43 19.98
CA ASP A 30 4.10 -11.97 21.38
C ASP A 30 5.47 -11.42 21.85
N GLU A 31 6.58 -12.09 21.51
CA GLU A 31 7.92 -11.59 21.81
C GLU A 31 8.22 -10.26 21.07
N GLY A 32 7.87 -10.17 19.79
CA GLY A 32 7.98 -8.93 19.01
C GLY A 32 7.11 -7.80 19.56
N LEU A 33 5.91 -8.13 20.07
CA LEU A 33 4.99 -7.16 20.67
C LEU A 33 5.56 -6.54 21.96
N GLU A 34 6.19 -7.33 22.82
CA GLU A 34 6.83 -6.80 24.03
C GLU A 34 8.01 -5.87 23.67
N LEU A 35 8.79 -6.22 22.65
CA LEU A 35 9.86 -5.34 22.15
C LEU A 35 9.29 -4.04 21.59
N ALA A 36 8.24 -4.11 20.77
CA ALA A 36 7.58 -2.92 20.22
C ALA A 36 6.98 -2.04 21.33
N LYS A 37 6.30 -2.63 22.31
CA LYS A 37 5.76 -1.90 23.46
C LYS A 37 6.83 -1.17 24.28
N SER A 38 8.04 -1.72 24.39
CA SER A 38 9.15 -1.07 25.10
C SER A 38 9.63 0.23 24.43
N GLN A 39 9.25 0.48 23.19
CA GLN A 39 9.56 1.67 22.42
C GLN A 39 8.48 2.76 22.47
N LEU A 40 7.31 2.45 23.04
CA LEU A 40 6.19 3.39 23.12
C LEU A 40 6.55 4.66 23.92
N GLY A 41 5.96 5.79 23.54
CA GLY A 41 6.14 7.06 24.21
C GLY A 41 7.47 7.78 23.98
N LYS A 42 8.37 7.22 23.16
CA LYS A 42 9.65 7.88 22.84
C LYS A 42 9.46 9.08 21.91
N THR A 43 10.48 9.94 21.88
CA THR A 43 10.55 11.07 20.96
C THR A 43 11.45 10.69 19.77
N TYR A 44 10.95 10.93 18.58
CA TYR A 44 11.58 10.56 17.31
C TYR A 44 11.97 11.82 16.52
N PRO A 45 13.23 11.94 16.08
CA PRO A 45 13.71 13.07 15.29
C PRO A 45 13.31 12.95 13.81
N LEU A 46 13.55 14.03 13.05
CA LEU A 46 13.74 13.98 11.61
C LEU A 46 15.11 13.37 11.32
N PHE A 47 15.33 12.89 10.09
CA PHE A 47 16.62 12.41 9.67
C PHE A 47 17.02 13.05 8.33
N ILE A 48 17.98 13.99 8.36
CA ILE A 48 18.35 14.82 7.22
C ILE A 48 19.88 14.78 7.03
N GLY A 49 20.31 14.45 5.83
CA GLY A 49 21.74 14.45 5.48
C GLY A 49 22.58 13.49 6.31
N GLY A 50 22.01 12.39 6.78
CA GLY A 50 22.69 11.40 7.60
C GLY A 50 22.75 11.74 9.10
N LYS A 51 21.95 12.70 9.56
CA LYS A 51 21.93 13.17 10.96
C LYS A 51 20.50 13.27 11.49
N GLU A 52 20.35 13.02 12.79
CA GLU A 52 19.13 13.37 13.51
C GLU A 52 18.97 14.89 13.60
N VAL A 53 17.76 15.36 13.36
CA VAL A 53 17.39 16.77 13.43
C VAL A 53 16.12 16.91 14.26
N HIS A 54 16.19 17.74 15.30
CA HIS A 54 15.04 18.06 16.14
C HIS A 54 14.46 19.42 15.73
N SER A 55 13.17 19.44 15.46
CA SER A 55 12.47 20.70 15.23
C SER A 55 12.21 21.44 16.54
N SER A 56 12.21 22.78 16.50
CA SER A 56 11.78 23.62 17.62
C SER A 56 10.24 23.64 17.80
N ALA A 57 9.48 23.15 16.80
CA ALA A 57 8.04 23.03 16.89
C ALA A 57 7.64 21.93 17.89
N LYS A 58 6.47 22.08 18.52
CA LYS A 58 5.92 21.06 19.42
C LYS A 58 5.78 19.72 18.68
N PRO A 59 6.35 18.62 19.18
CA PRO A 59 6.20 17.32 18.56
C PRO A 59 4.74 16.88 18.47
N LYS A 60 4.40 16.18 17.39
CA LYS A 60 3.09 15.54 17.25
C LYS A 60 3.07 14.25 18.08
N THR A 61 2.10 14.16 18.98
CA THR A 61 1.83 12.91 19.71
C THR A 61 0.92 12.03 18.85
N VAL A 62 1.42 10.85 18.48
CA VAL A 62 0.64 9.82 17.79
C VAL A 62 0.16 8.80 18.82
N ARG A 63 -1.11 8.40 18.71
CA ARG A 63 -1.76 7.44 19.61
C ARG A 63 -2.27 6.25 18.82
N SER A 64 -2.34 5.11 19.47
CA SER A 64 -2.87 3.90 18.86
C SER A 64 -4.37 4.03 18.59
N PRO A 65 -4.86 3.58 17.42
CA PRO A 65 -6.30 3.53 17.15
C PRO A 65 -7.02 2.46 17.98
N ILE A 66 -6.28 1.54 18.58
CA ILE A 66 -6.79 0.47 19.46
C ILE A 66 -7.22 1.05 20.81
N ASN A 67 -6.33 1.87 21.37
CA ASN A 67 -6.53 2.49 22.67
C ASN A 67 -5.83 3.86 22.69
N SER A 68 -6.60 4.91 22.80
CA SER A 68 -6.11 6.30 22.81
C SER A 68 -5.19 6.65 23.99
N ASP A 69 -5.11 5.81 25.02
CA ASP A 69 -4.14 5.99 26.11
C ASP A 69 -2.74 5.51 25.71
N TRP A 70 -2.63 4.66 24.71
CA TRP A 70 -1.35 4.19 24.22
C TRP A 70 -0.70 5.22 23.31
N VAL A 71 0.32 5.88 23.82
CA VAL A 71 1.11 6.84 23.07
C VAL A 71 2.15 6.07 22.26
N ILE A 72 1.99 6.02 20.95
CA ILE A 72 2.96 5.41 20.03
C ILE A 72 4.30 6.16 20.14
N GLY A 73 4.26 7.48 20.07
CA GLY A 73 5.45 8.31 20.20
C GLY A 73 5.17 9.80 19.99
N HIS A 74 6.24 10.57 20.14
CA HIS A 74 6.28 12.02 19.91
C HIS A 74 7.21 12.30 18.73
N PHE A 75 6.67 12.79 17.61
CA PHE A 75 7.42 12.96 16.37
C PHE A 75 7.73 14.43 16.11
N SER A 76 9.01 14.73 15.81
CA SER A 76 9.42 16.06 15.40
C SER A 76 8.67 16.52 14.17
N MET A 77 8.24 17.78 14.14
CA MET A 77 7.44 18.36 13.06
C MET A 77 8.31 19.26 12.19
N ALA A 78 8.56 18.83 10.96
CA ALA A 78 9.28 19.63 10.00
C ALA A 78 8.49 20.88 9.59
N ASP A 79 9.22 21.94 9.29
CA ASP A 79 8.74 23.14 8.62
C ASP A 79 9.38 23.26 7.20
N VAL A 80 9.11 24.37 6.52
CA VAL A 80 9.64 24.63 5.18
C VAL A 80 11.17 24.65 5.14
N SER A 81 11.83 25.10 6.22
CA SER A 81 13.29 25.13 6.29
C SER A 81 13.89 23.71 6.36
N HIS A 82 13.25 22.79 7.07
CA HIS A 82 13.65 21.38 7.12
C HIS A 82 13.45 20.68 5.77
N VAL A 83 12.37 21.00 5.04
CA VAL A 83 12.17 20.52 3.67
C VAL A 83 13.33 20.97 2.78
N SER A 84 13.70 22.27 2.85
CA SER A 84 14.82 22.80 2.07
C SER A 84 16.15 22.13 2.41
N GLN A 85 16.43 21.90 3.70
CA GLN A 85 17.65 21.20 4.15
C GLN A 85 17.67 19.75 3.63
N ALA A 86 16.53 19.04 3.65
CA ALA A 86 16.43 17.67 3.14
C ALA A 86 16.67 17.61 1.63
N LEU A 87 16.13 18.55 0.87
CA LEU A 87 16.34 18.67 -0.57
C LEU A 87 17.79 19.02 -0.91
N ASP A 88 18.44 19.92 -0.16
CA ASP A 88 19.87 20.23 -0.32
C ASP A 88 20.75 19.01 -0.05
N ALA A 89 20.44 18.25 1.01
CA ALA A 89 21.17 17.02 1.34
C ALA A 89 21.02 15.97 0.22
N ALA A 90 19.81 15.81 -0.31
CA ALA A 90 19.52 14.93 -1.43
C ALA A 90 20.29 15.34 -2.69
N GLN A 91 20.27 16.62 -3.06
CA GLN A 91 21.01 17.13 -4.23
C GLN A 91 22.53 16.88 -4.11
N LYS A 92 23.11 17.04 -2.92
CA LYS A 92 24.53 16.75 -2.67
C LYS A 92 24.86 15.26 -2.82
N ALA A 93 23.96 14.37 -2.40
CA ALA A 93 24.17 12.92 -2.44
C ALA A 93 23.99 12.31 -3.84
N LYS A 94 23.21 12.94 -4.71
CA LYS A 94 22.73 12.42 -6.01
C LYS A 94 23.85 11.82 -6.87
N LYS A 95 24.91 12.59 -7.13
CA LYS A 95 26.02 12.14 -8.00
C LYS A 95 26.83 10.98 -7.40
N GLY A 96 27.00 10.95 -6.09
CA GLY A 96 27.70 9.87 -5.39
C GLY A 96 26.93 8.55 -5.49
N TRP A 97 25.61 8.62 -5.29
CA TRP A 97 24.72 7.47 -5.38
C TRP A 97 24.62 6.91 -6.81
N GLU A 98 24.54 7.78 -7.83
CA GLU A 98 24.55 7.37 -9.23
C GLU A 98 25.88 6.65 -9.58
N ARG A 99 27.03 7.21 -9.19
CA ARG A 99 28.37 6.65 -9.47
C ARG A 99 28.64 5.30 -8.80
N LEU A 100 27.96 4.97 -7.71
CA LEU A 100 28.08 3.65 -7.08
C LEU A 100 27.71 2.51 -8.03
N GLY A 101 26.95 2.81 -9.09
CA GLY A 101 26.46 1.84 -10.04
C GLY A 101 25.31 0.99 -9.48
N TRP A 102 24.57 0.33 -10.36
CA TRP A 102 23.41 -0.45 -9.96
C TRP A 102 23.78 -1.67 -9.10
N VAL A 103 24.93 -2.31 -9.33
CA VAL A 103 25.42 -3.46 -8.55
C VAL A 103 25.65 -3.06 -7.08
N GLY A 104 26.27 -1.91 -6.84
CA GLY A 104 26.49 -1.41 -5.48
C GLY A 104 25.16 -1.07 -4.78
N ARG A 105 24.23 -0.45 -5.51
CA ARG A 105 22.91 -0.09 -4.97
C ARG A 105 22.09 -1.31 -4.58
N ILE A 106 21.96 -2.31 -5.45
CA ILE A 106 21.18 -3.52 -5.13
C ILE A 106 21.78 -4.31 -3.95
N LYS A 107 23.13 -4.31 -3.80
CA LYS A 107 23.78 -4.96 -2.65
C LYS A 107 23.32 -4.32 -1.33
N MET A 108 23.27 -2.98 -1.26
CA MET A 108 22.77 -2.28 -0.07
C MET A 108 21.27 -2.53 0.15
N MET A 109 20.47 -2.50 -0.90
CA MET A 109 19.03 -2.73 -0.79
C MET A 109 18.70 -4.16 -0.38
N ARG A 110 19.44 -5.18 -0.85
CA ARG A 110 19.28 -6.55 -0.33
C ARG A 110 19.68 -6.68 1.14
N LYS A 111 20.66 -5.90 1.61
CA LYS A 111 20.94 -5.83 3.05
C LYS A 111 19.75 -5.21 3.80
N ALA A 112 19.11 -4.19 3.27
CA ALA A 112 17.89 -3.61 3.87
C ALA A 112 16.74 -4.66 3.94
N SER A 113 16.50 -5.42 2.87
CA SER A 113 15.52 -6.52 2.86
C SER A 113 15.84 -7.58 3.93
N SER A 114 17.13 -7.95 4.09
CA SER A 114 17.56 -8.87 5.17
C SER A 114 17.27 -8.32 6.55
N LEU A 115 17.54 -7.04 6.78
CA LEU A 115 17.26 -6.37 8.06
C LEU A 115 15.76 -6.28 8.37
N ILE A 116 14.92 -6.06 7.36
CA ILE A 116 13.45 -6.14 7.52
C ILE A 116 13.06 -7.54 8.03
N ARG A 117 13.59 -8.62 7.42
CA ARG A 117 13.28 -9.99 7.86
C ARG A 117 13.83 -10.32 9.25
N GLU A 118 14.98 -9.74 9.62
CA GLU A 118 15.55 -9.90 10.96
C GLU A 118 14.69 -9.26 12.05
N LYS A 119 14.08 -8.09 11.74
CA LYS A 119 13.23 -7.32 12.66
C LYS A 119 11.73 -7.55 12.45
N LYS A 120 11.32 -8.56 11.70
CA LYS A 120 9.94 -8.68 11.20
C LYS A 120 8.88 -8.77 12.30
N TRP A 121 9.18 -9.42 13.41
CA TRP A 121 8.24 -9.57 14.51
C TRP A 121 7.98 -8.25 15.24
N GLU A 122 9.03 -7.46 15.46
CA GLU A 122 8.91 -6.11 16.00
C GLU A 122 8.16 -5.17 15.06
N LEU A 123 8.51 -5.21 13.77
CA LEU A 123 7.86 -4.40 12.73
C LEU A 123 6.39 -4.75 12.57
N GLY A 124 6.05 -6.04 12.57
CA GLY A 124 4.66 -6.49 12.51
C GLY A 124 3.86 -6.03 13.72
N ALA A 125 4.43 -6.18 14.93
CA ALA A 125 3.81 -5.72 16.16
C ALA A 125 3.65 -4.18 16.19
N ALA A 126 4.65 -3.43 15.73
CA ALA A 126 4.57 -1.98 15.63
C ALA A 126 3.43 -1.54 14.72
N MET A 127 3.24 -2.17 13.56
CA MET A 127 2.13 -1.87 12.66
C MET A 127 0.77 -2.28 13.24
N SER A 128 0.69 -3.36 14.02
CA SER A 128 -0.55 -3.68 14.76
C SER A 128 -0.90 -2.58 15.76
N LEU A 129 0.08 -2.05 16.49
CA LEU A 129 -0.11 -0.97 17.45
C LEU A 129 -0.45 0.38 16.80
N GLU A 130 0.24 0.73 15.70
CA GLU A 130 0.14 2.05 15.07
C GLU A 130 -1.06 2.17 14.11
N VAL A 131 -1.41 1.08 13.39
CA VAL A 131 -2.46 1.07 12.35
C VAL A 131 -3.73 0.35 12.80
N GLY A 132 -3.63 -0.57 13.75
CA GLY A 132 -4.74 -1.46 14.12
C GLY A 132 -4.86 -2.70 13.22
N LYS A 133 -3.76 -3.15 12.60
CA LYS A 133 -3.73 -4.37 11.77
C LYS A 133 -3.79 -5.63 12.61
N SER A 134 -4.48 -6.66 12.12
CA SER A 134 -4.35 -8.00 12.70
C SER A 134 -2.92 -8.53 12.54
N ARG A 135 -2.53 -9.50 13.37
CA ARG A 135 -1.21 -10.15 13.32
C ARG A 135 -0.86 -10.65 11.92
N MET A 136 -1.83 -11.28 11.23
CA MET A 136 -1.62 -11.82 9.89
C MET A 136 -1.42 -10.71 8.85
N GLU A 137 -2.21 -9.66 8.90
CA GLU A 137 -2.09 -8.52 7.97
C GLU A 137 -0.77 -7.77 8.17
N SER A 138 -0.35 -7.54 9.42
CA SER A 138 0.91 -6.86 9.70
C SER A 138 2.13 -7.68 9.30
N MET A 139 2.13 -8.99 9.58
CA MET A 139 3.23 -9.87 9.19
C MET A 139 3.30 -10.07 7.67
N GLY A 140 2.13 -10.16 7.00
CA GLY A 140 2.05 -10.18 5.54
C GLY A 140 2.70 -8.94 4.92
N GLU A 141 2.46 -7.77 5.50
CA GLU A 141 3.06 -6.51 5.01
C GLU A 141 4.59 -6.47 5.22
N VAL A 142 5.11 -6.97 6.33
CA VAL A 142 6.57 -7.03 6.53
C VAL A 142 7.23 -7.91 5.48
N GLU A 143 6.67 -9.08 5.21
CA GLU A 143 7.22 -9.98 4.18
C GLU A 143 7.10 -9.36 2.78
N GLU A 144 5.98 -8.73 2.46
CA GLU A 144 5.79 -8.01 1.20
C GLU A 144 6.84 -6.90 1.03
N SER A 145 7.15 -6.16 2.10
CA SER A 145 8.14 -5.08 2.08
C SER A 145 9.53 -5.58 1.69
N ALA A 146 9.95 -6.71 2.27
CA ALA A 146 11.23 -7.32 1.96
C ALA A 146 11.23 -7.93 0.53
N ASP A 147 10.15 -8.60 0.14
CA ASP A 147 10.01 -9.20 -1.18
C ASP A 147 9.95 -8.14 -2.30
N LEU A 148 9.37 -6.96 -2.07
CA LEU A 148 9.41 -5.83 -3.01
C LEU A 148 10.85 -5.39 -3.30
N ILE A 149 11.65 -5.19 -2.26
CA ILE A 149 13.05 -4.77 -2.41
C ILE A 149 13.85 -5.82 -3.20
N ASP A 150 13.70 -7.10 -2.84
CA ASP A 150 14.42 -8.19 -3.51
C ASP A 150 13.96 -8.37 -4.96
N TYR A 151 12.67 -8.22 -5.23
CA TYR A 151 12.11 -8.30 -6.57
C TYR A 151 12.62 -7.17 -7.47
N TYR A 152 12.65 -5.93 -6.99
CA TYR A 152 13.16 -4.81 -7.77
C TYR A 152 14.68 -4.89 -7.98
N ALA A 153 15.44 -5.41 -7.01
CA ALA A 153 16.85 -5.72 -7.19
C ALA A 153 17.05 -6.79 -8.29
N LYS A 154 16.23 -7.84 -8.30
CA LYS A 154 16.23 -8.88 -9.35
C LYS A 154 15.90 -8.30 -10.72
N ILE A 155 14.88 -7.45 -10.84
CA ILE A 155 14.52 -6.80 -12.11
C ILE A 155 15.66 -5.93 -12.65
N MET A 156 16.38 -5.22 -11.79
CA MET A 156 17.56 -4.44 -12.18
C MET A 156 18.67 -5.34 -12.73
N GLU A 157 18.91 -6.50 -12.10
CA GLU A 157 19.91 -7.50 -12.57
C GLU A 157 19.50 -8.13 -13.90
N GLU A 158 18.25 -8.59 -14.02
CA GLU A 158 17.75 -9.23 -15.25
C GLU A 158 17.80 -8.30 -16.46
N ASN A 159 17.70 -6.99 -16.25
CA ASN A 159 17.86 -5.98 -17.29
C ASN A 159 19.29 -5.43 -17.42
N ASN A 160 20.29 -6.04 -16.76
CA ASN A 160 21.69 -5.58 -16.79
C ASN A 160 21.83 -4.06 -16.54
N GLY A 161 21.15 -3.54 -15.51
CA GLY A 161 21.14 -2.10 -15.21
C GLY A 161 20.47 -1.24 -16.27
N TYR A 162 19.65 -1.85 -17.13
CA TYR A 162 18.99 -1.21 -18.28
C TYR A 162 19.96 -0.59 -19.30
N LEU A 163 21.13 -1.17 -19.46
CA LEU A 163 22.04 -0.90 -20.57
C LEU A 163 21.84 -1.93 -21.68
N LYS A 164 21.43 -1.47 -22.86
CA LYS A 164 21.18 -2.30 -24.04
C LYS A 164 22.04 -1.85 -25.22
N PRO A 165 22.85 -2.76 -25.82
CA PRO A 165 23.39 -2.52 -27.16
C PRO A 165 22.23 -2.34 -28.15
N MET A 166 22.36 -1.40 -29.05
CA MET A 166 21.41 -1.18 -30.13
C MET A 166 21.87 -1.85 -31.42
N GLY A 167 21.07 -1.76 -32.47
CA GLY A 167 21.36 -2.35 -33.75
C GLY A 167 22.63 -1.79 -34.40
N PRO A 168 23.16 -2.47 -35.44
CA PRO A 168 24.39 -2.07 -36.09
C PRO A 168 24.25 -0.72 -36.80
N SER A 169 25.29 0.12 -36.71
CA SER A 169 25.44 1.36 -37.46
C SER A 169 26.78 1.36 -38.18
N PHE A 170 26.89 2.10 -39.27
CA PHE A 170 28.13 2.14 -40.06
C PHE A 170 29.24 2.84 -39.27
N LYS A 171 30.29 2.11 -38.88
CA LYS A 171 31.44 2.60 -38.10
C LYS A 171 31.07 3.27 -36.76
N GLU A 172 29.96 2.86 -36.17
CA GLU A 172 29.49 3.39 -34.90
C GLU A 172 29.03 2.26 -33.97
N THR A 173 29.27 2.44 -32.69
CA THR A 173 28.68 1.61 -31.63
C THR A 173 27.57 2.40 -30.96
N THR A 174 26.38 1.82 -30.91
CA THR A 174 25.20 2.48 -30.33
C THR A 174 24.65 1.71 -29.14
N SER A 175 24.18 2.43 -28.15
CA SER A 175 23.56 1.84 -26.97
C SER A 175 22.44 2.75 -26.43
N SER A 176 21.49 2.14 -25.77
CA SER A 176 20.46 2.80 -24.94
C SER A 176 20.71 2.48 -23.48
N ILE A 177 20.65 3.46 -22.60
CA ILE A 177 20.77 3.30 -21.17
C ILE A 177 19.68 4.09 -20.45
N LEU A 178 19.01 3.46 -19.47
CA LEU A 178 18.15 4.19 -18.56
C LEU A 178 18.96 4.79 -17.40
N ARG A 179 18.74 6.07 -17.14
CA ARG A 179 19.45 6.83 -16.09
C ARG A 179 18.44 7.39 -15.08
N PRO A 180 18.84 7.55 -13.79
CA PRO A 180 17.96 8.14 -12.79
C PRO A 180 17.58 9.59 -13.15
N TYR A 181 16.37 9.99 -12.77
CA TYR A 181 15.94 11.39 -12.86
C TYR A 181 16.69 12.28 -11.86
N GLY A 182 16.82 11.84 -10.60
CA GLY A 182 17.53 12.62 -9.57
C GLY A 182 16.92 12.52 -8.18
N VAL A 183 16.27 13.57 -7.69
CA VAL A 183 15.62 13.61 -6.37
C VAL A 183 14.14 13.26 -6.49
N PHE A 184 13.68 12.27 -5.76
CA PHE A 184 12.25 11.92 -5.64
C PHE A 184 11.67 12.36 -4.30
N ALA A 185 10.55 13.05 -4.34
CA ALA A 185 9.66 13.14 -3.19
C ALA A 185 8.85 11.84 -3.10
N CYS A 186 9.01 11.09 -2.01
CA CYS A 186 8.29 9.86 -1.75
C CYS A 186 7.31 10.08 -0.58
N ILE A 187 6.01 9.95 -0.85
CA ILE A 187 4.95 10.22 0.13
C ILE A 187 4.08 8.97 0.26
N SER A 188 4.08 8.34 1.44
CA SER A 188 3.39 7.07 1.67
C SER A 188 2.11 7.22 2.49
N PRO A 189 1.13 6.31 2.31
CA PRO A 189 -0.13 6.30 3.05
C PRO A 189 0.01 5.61 4.42
N PHE A 190 -1.08 5.62 5.19
CA PHE A 190 -1.10 5.00 6.52
C PHE A 190 -1.41 3.51 6.53
N ASN A 191 -2.13 3.00 5.51
CA ASN A 191 -2.71 1.66 5.55
C ASN A 191 -1.69 0.53 5.28
N PHE A 192 -0.66 0.80 4.47
CA PHE A 192 0.51 -0.04 4.27
C PHE A 192 1.77 0.80 4.45
N PRO A 193 2.05 1.21 5.72
CA PRO A 193 3.08 2.21 5.99
C PRO A 193 4.49 1.71 5.72
N LEU A 194 4.73 0.39 5.77
CA LEU A 194 6.03 -0.21 5.47
C LEU A 194 6.14 -0.62 4.00
N ALA A 195 5.19 -1.42 3.49
CA ALA A 195 5.31 -2.01 2.16
C ALA A 195 5.26 -0.96 1.05
N LEU A 196 4.34 0.01 1.11
CA LEU A 196 4.27 1.06 0.10
C LEU A 196 5.41 2.05 0.20
N ALA A 197 5.87 2.37 1.42
CA ALA A 197 7.07 3.19 1.62
C ALA A 197 8.32 2.48 1.09
N ALA A 198 8.52 1.22 1.47
CA ALA A 198 9.65 0.40 1.00
C ALA A 198 9.60 0.17 -0.52
N GLY A 199 8.42 -0.14 -1.07
CA GLY A 199 8.24 -0.38 -2.51
C GLY A 199 8.59 0.84 -3.35
N MET A 200 8.00 2.00 -3.06
CA MET A 200 8.27 3.23 -3.80
C MET A 200 9.72 3.68 -3.64
N SER A 201 10.21 3.73 -2.40
CA SER A 201 11.57 4.22 -2.13
C SER A 201 12.65 3.28 -2.67
N SER A 202 12.49 1.96 -2.51
CA SER A 202 13.49 1.01 -3.00
C SER A 202 13.58 1.00 -4.53
N ALA A 203 12.46 1.07 -5.24
CA ALA A 203 12.47 1.16 -6.70
C ALA A 203 13.23 2.42 -7.18
N ALA A 204 12.96 3.57 -6.56
CA ALA A 204 13.66 4.81 -6.85
C ALA A 204 15.17 4.74 -6.51
N LEU A 205 15.52 4.20 -5.34
CA LEU A 205 16.91 4.03 -4.89
C LEU A 205 17.69 3.06 -5.80
N ILE A 206 17.11 1.91 -6.14
CA ILE A 206 17.70 0.93 -7.06
C ILE A 206 17.94 1.54 -8.44
N ALA A 207 16.99 2.32 -8.93
CA ALA A 207 17.12 3.08 -10.18
C ALA A 207 18.27 4.12 -10.14
N GLY A 208 18.68 4.57 -8.95
CA GLY A 208 19.78 5.51 -8.76
C GLY A 208 19.36 6.90 -8.32
N ASN A 209 18.08 7.09 -8.01
CA ASN A 209 17.57 8.33 -7.44
C ASN A 209 17.84 8.40 -5.94
N VAL A 210 17.72 9.59 -5.38
CA VAL A 210 17.78 9.88 -3.95
C VAL A 210 16.41 10.35 -3.46
N ILE A 211 16.13 10.21 -2.17
CA ILE A 211 14.78 10.31 -1.63
C ILE A 211 14.68 11.39 -0.55
N VAL A 212 13.63 12.20 -0.62
CA VAL A 212 13.04 12.87 0.55
C VAL A 212 11.72 12.16 0.85
N PHE A 213 11.68 11.44 1.95
CA PHE A 213 10.58 10.58 2.36
C PHE A 213 9.71 11.25 3.42
N LYS A 214 8.41 11.30 3.14
CA LYS A 214 7.38 11.79 4.05
C LYS A 214 6.34 10.68 4.28
N PRO A 215 6.30 10.04 5.44
CA PRO A 215 5.23 9.10 5.79
C PRO A 215 3.91 9.83 6.03
N SER A 216 2.83 9.06 6.07
CA SER A 216 1.55 9.57 6.58
C SER A 216 1.71 10.11 7.99
N PRO A 217 1.05 11.24 8.34
CA PRO A 217 1.03 11.74 9.71
C PRO A 217 0.38 10.80 10.73
N GLU A 218 -0.34 9.78 10.28
CA GLU A 218 -0.94 8.75 11.15
C GLU A 218 0.05 7.60 11.47
N THR A 219 1.10 7.41 10.64
CA THR A 219 2.03 6.28 10.76
C THR A 219 3.50 6.69 10.64
N PRO A 220 3.96 7.70 11.38
CA PRO A 220 5.34 8.15 11.32
C PRO A 220 6.32 7.16 11.96
N TRP A 221 5.87 6.31 12.89
CA TRP A 221 6.72 5.36 13.59
C TRP A 221 7.23 4.26 12.66
N THR A 222 6.33 3.66 11.90
CA THR A 222 6.74 2.69 10.86
C THR A 222 7.67 3.34 9.84
N GLY A 223 7.41 4.60 9.46
CA GLY A 223 8.32 5.36 8.58
C GLY A 223 9.71 5.57 9.18
N TYR A 224 9.79 5.84 10.47
CA TYR A 224 11.05 5.95 11.20
C TYR A 224 11.82 4.61 11.21
N TRP A 225 11.15 3.49 11.46
CA TRP A 225 11.75 2.16 11.37
C TRP A 225 12.35 1.86 9.99
N LEU A 226 11.66 2.25 8.92
CA LEU A 226 12.23 2.11 7.57
C LEU A 226 13.50 2.93 7.38
N ASN A 227 13.53 4.18 7.90
CA ASN A 227 14.73 5.00 7.89
C ASN A 227 15.88 4.32 8.64
N GLU A 228 15.64 3.82 9.86
CA GLU A 228 16.63 3.08 10.65
C GLU A 228 17.21 1.88 9.88
N ILE A 229 16.36 1.12 9.21
CA ILE A 229 16.77 -0.03 8.41
C ILE A 229 17.67 0.42 7.25
N TYR A 230 17.33 1.49 6.56
CA TYR A 230 18.17 2.00 5.47
C TYR A 230 19.52 2.55 5.95
N GLN A 231 19.55 3.20 7.12
CA GLN A 231 20.80 3.62 7.73
C GLN A 231 21.67 2.41 8.11
N GLN A 232 21.10 1.38 8.75
CA GLN A 232 21.80 0.13 9.12
C GLN A 232 22.25 -0.67 7.88
N ALA A 233 21.52 -0.57 6.76
CA ALA A 233 21.94 -1.14 5.48
C ALA A 233 23.17 -0.43 4.89
N GLY A 234 23.49 0.78 5.37
CA GLY A 234 24.66 1.55 4.98
C GLY A 234 24.40 2.54 3.84
N LEU A 235 23.18 3.00 3.66
CA LEU A 235 22.90 4.05 2.68
C LEU A 235 23.72 5.30 3.01
N PRO A 236 24.41 5.90 2.01
CA PRO A 236 25.20 7.11 2.24
C PRO A 236 24.34 8.30 2.71
N SER A 237 24.95 9.19 3.48
CA SER A 237 24.31 10.41 3.98
C SER A 237 23.63 11.21 2.86
N GLY A 238 22.37 11.58 3.07
CA GLY A 238 21.55 12.34 2.12
C GLY A 238 20.87 11.52 1.01
N VAL A 239 21.19 10.23 0.86
CA VAL A 239 20.54 9.35 -0.13
C VAL A 239 19.08 9.10 0.27
N PHE A 240 18.79 8.98 1.55
CA PHE A 240 17.46 8.88 2.11
C PHE A 240 17.31 9.89 3.25
N ASN A 241 16.34 10.79 3.15
CA ASN A 241 16.05 11.81 4.15
C ASN A 241 14.62 11.60 4.64
N PHE A 242 14.43 11.48 5.95
CA PHE A 242 13.14 11.23 6.59
C PHE A 242 12.63 12.49 7.26
N ILE A 243 11.45 12.96 6.84
CA ILE A 243 10.79 14.13 7.42
C ILE A 243 9.35 13.82 7.78
N THR A 244 8.94 14.19 8.97
CA THR A 244 7.55 14.15 9.45
C THR A 244 7.02 15.57 9.60
N GLY A 245 5.74 15.80 9.32
CA GLY A 245 5.14 17.13 9.43
C GLY A 245 3.70 17.13 8.97
N ASP A 246 3.01 18.24 9.21
CA ASP A 246 1.65 18.42 8.72
C ASP A 246 1.63 18.61 7.21
N ASP A 247 0.70 17.95 6.55
CA ASP A 247 0.55 18.01 5.08
C ASP A 247 0.29 19.43 4.59
N SER A 248 -0.41 20.25 5.40
CA SER A 248 -0.68 21.66 5.11
C SER A 248 0.56 22.57 5.20
N VAL A 249 1.58 22.16 5.94
CA VAL A 249 2.81 22.94 6.16
C VAL A 249 3.93 22.52 5.20
N ILE A 250 4.21 21.22 5.10
CA ILE A 250 5.36 20.73 4.34
C ILE A 250 4.98 20.00 3.06
N GLY A 251 3.68 19.73 2.82
CA GLY A 251 3.25 19.00 1.63
C GLY A 251 3.62 19.72 0.35
N ASP A 252 2.97 20.84 0.05
CA ASP A 252 3.24 21.63 -1.15
C ASP A 252 4.70 22.10 -1.25
N PRO A 253 5.36 22.62 -0.20
CA PRO A 253 6.79 22.94 -0.25
C PRO A 253 7.69 21.77 -0.64
N LEU A 254 7.32 20.53 -0.31
CA LEU A 254 8.14 19.36 -0.68
C LEU A 254 8.03 19.06 -2.17
N TRP A 255 6.81 18.84 -2.68
CA TRP A 255 6.68 18.32 -4.04
C TRP A 255 6.65 19.41 -5.13
N LYS A 256 6.42 20.70 -4.78
CA LYS A 256 6.49 21.83 -5.73
C LYS A 256 7.90 22.42 -5.88
N ASP A 257 8.86 22.02 -5.07
CA ASP A 257 10.22 22.55 -5.16
C ASP A 257 10.91 22.11 -6.47
N ASP A 258 11.55 23.04 -7.14
CA ASP A 258 12.22 22.78 -8.43
C ASP A 258 13.35 21.73 -8.34
N ARG A 259 13.92 21.53 -7.14
CA ARG A 259 14.94 20.50 -6.88
C ARG A 259 14.39 19.07 -6.90
N VAL A 260 13.07 18.89 -6.86
CA VAL A 260 12.42 17.57 -6.96
C VAL A 260 12.28 17.19 -8.43
N ASP A 261 12.94 16.12 -8.83
CA ASP A 261 12.99 15.61 -10.19
C ASP A 261 11.88 14.58 -10.49
N GLY A 262 11.27 14.00 -9.46
CA GLY A 262 10.19 13.03 -9.59
C GLY A 262 9.35 12.91 -8.32
N LEU A 263 8.13 12.41 -8.47
CA LEU A 263 7.16 12.18 -7.39
C LEU A 263 6.75 10.71 -7.36
N ALA A 264 6.82 10.09 -6.18
CA ALA A 264 6.21 8.80 -5.89
C ALA A 264 5.20 8.98 -4.76
N PHE A 265 3.93 8.77 -5.04
CA PHE A 265 2.82 9.06 -4.14
C PHE A 265 1.85 7.90 -4.07
N THR A 266 1.45 7.51 -2.88
CA THR A 266 0.27 6.68 -2.68
C THR A 266 -0.65 7.33 -1.65
N GLY A 267 -1.92 7.50 -2.02
CA GLY A 267 -2.91 8.17 -1.18
C GLY A 267 -4.25 8.37 -1.86
N SER A 268 -5.02 9.37 -1.41
CA SER A 268 -6.34 9.65 -1.97
C SER A 268 -6.26 10.15 -3.43
N LYS A 269 -7.25 9.78 -4.23
CA LYS A 269 -7.39 10.25 -5.62
C LYS A 269 -7.37 11.78 -5.71
N GLU A 270 -8.08 12.46 -4.83
CA GLU A 270 -8.18 13.91 -4.83
C GLU A 270 -6.80 14.58 -4.70
N VAL A 271 -6.02 14.18 -3.69
CA VAL A 271 -4.67 14.72 -3.45
C VAL A 271 -3.73 14.34 -4.59
N GLY A 272 -3.72 13.07 -5.01
CA GLY A 272 -2.85 12.61 -6.10
C GLY A 272 -3.12 13.31 -7.42
N MET A 273 -4.38 13.47 -7.81
CA MET A 273 -4.74 14.17 -9.05
C MET A 273 -4.36 15.66 -9.01
N ARG A 274 -4.43 16.31 -7.84
CA ARG A 274 -3.91 17.67 -7.67
C ARG A 274 -2.39 17.70 -7.89
N MET A 275 -1.65 16.81 -7.23
CA MET A 275 -0.19 16.71 -7.38
C MET A 275 0.21 16.48 -8.83
N ILE A 276 -0.42 15.50 -9.51
CA ILE A 276 -0.10 15.18 -10.92
C ILE A 276 -0.28 16.41 -11.83
N ARG A 277 -1.38 17.15 -11.65
CA ARG A 277 -1.67 18.34 -12.49
C ARG A 277 -0.69 19.49 -12.25
N GLU A 278 -0.22 19.66 -11.01
CA GLU A 278 0.57 20.83 -10.62
C GLU A 278 2.09 20.54 -10.59
N PHE A 279 2.52 19.27 -10.62
CA PHE A 279 3.93 18.88 -10.41
C PHE A 279 4.86 19.20 -11.56
N SER A 280 4.40 19.18 -12.80
CA SER A 280 5.28 19.29 -13.98
C SER A 280 6.01 20.63 -14.10
N GLY A 281 5.51 21.72 -13.49
CA GLY A 281 6.18 23.02 -13.48
C GLY A 281 6.69 23.46 -14.85
N LYS A 282 7.98 23.82 -14.92
CA LYS A 282 8.65 24.29 -16.17
C LYS A 282 8.93 23.15 -17.15
N PHE A 283 9.20 21.95 -16.68
CA PHE A 283 9.50 20.76 -17.47
C PHE A 283 8.64 19.61 -17.02
N TRP A 284 8.38 18.68 -17.95
CA TRP A 284 7.71 17.42 -17.60
C TRP A 284 8.56 16.61 -16.62
N LYS A 285 7.95 16.21 -15.51
CA LYS A 285 8.56 15.38 -14.48
C LYS A 285 7.69 14.13 -14.22
N PRO A 286 8.27 12.96 -13.94
CA PRO A 286 7.51 11.76 -13.64
C PRO A 286 6.76 11.90 -12.32
N ALA A 287 5.45 11.67 -12.35
CA ALA A 287 4.60 11.55 -11.17
C ALA A 287 4.01 10.13 -11.16
N LEU A 288 4.57 9.27 -10.31
CA LEU A 288 4.12 7.90 -10.13
C LEU A 288 3.17 7.86 -8.95
N ALA A 289 1.88 7.74 -9.23
CA ALA A 289 0.85 7.76 -8.20
C ALA A 289 0.00 6.48 -8.25
N GLU A 290 -0.17 5.86 -7.08
CA GLU A 290 -1.13 4.82 -6.80
C GLU A 290 -2.22 5.40 -5.90
N LEU A 291 -3.45 5.37 -6.37
CA LEU A 291 -4.56 6.09 -5.77
C LEU A 291 -5.66 5.14 -5.28
N GLY A 292 -6.79 5.71 -4.88
CA GLY A 292 -7.92 4.94 -4.37
C GLY A 292 -8.56 3.98 -5.37
N GLY A 293 -9.47 3.18 -4.88
CA GLY A 293 -10.26 2.23 -5.65
C GLY A 293 -11.72 2.16 -5.21
N LYS A 294 -12.59 1.79 -6.14
CA LYS A 294 -13.99 1.43 -5.86
C LYS A 294 -14.26 0.06 -6.46
N ASN A 295 -13.61 -0.95 -5.90
CA ASN A 295 -13.44 -2.25 -6.50
C ASN A 295 -14.72 -3.11 -6.44
N ALA A 296 -14.99 -3.79 -7.53
CA ALA A 296 -16.17 -4.63 -7.70
C ALA A 296 -15.82 -6.11 -7.69
N ALA A 297 -16.66 -6.93 -7.05
CA ALA A 297 -16.71 -8.36 -7.27
C ALA A 297 -18.02 -8.73 -7.96
N ILE A 298 -17.94 -9.54 -9.01
CA ILE A 298 -19.10 -10.04 -9.76
C ILE A 298 -19.34 -11.51 -9.38
N VAL A 299 -20.58 -11.87 -9.07
CA VAL A 299 -20.98 -13.23 -8.71
C VAL A 299 -22.01 -13.71 -9.72
N CYS A 300 -21.57 -14.54 -10.66
CA CYS A 300 -22.43 -15.13 -11.69
C CYS A 300 -23.31 -16.26 -11.12
N ALA A 301 -24.39 -16.59 -11.82
CA ALA A 301 -25.28 -17.72 -11.45
C ALA A 301 -24.54 -19.06 -11.33
N SER A 302 -23.47 -19.24 -12.12
CA SER A 302 -22.66 -20.45 -12.17
C SER A 302 -21.62 -20.58 -11.05
N SER A 303 -21.52 -19.59 -10.15
CA SER A 303 -20.45 -19.47 -9.14
C SER A 303 -20.53 -20.54 -8.05
N ASP A 304 -19.36 -20.93 -7.52
CA ASP A 304 -19.28 -21.45 -6.16
C ASP A 304 -19.56 -20.32 -5.15
N LEU A 305 -20.79 -20.26 -4.69
CA LEU A 305 -21.27 -19.20 -3.80
C LEU A 305 -20.56 -19.19 -2.43
N ASP A 306 -20.03 -20.33 -1.98
CA ASP A 306 -19.29 -20.39 -0.72
C ASP A 306 -17.90 -19.80 -0.86
N ALA A 307 -17.20 -20.12 -1.94
CA ALA A 307 -15.92 -19.52 -2.29
C ALA A 307 -16.05 -18.01 -2.59
N ALA A 308 -17.11 -17.60 -3.28
CA ALA A 308 -17.40 -16.20 -3.56
C ALA A 308 -17.64 -15.41 -2.27
N ALA A 309 -18.49 -15.91 -1.37
CA ALA A 309 -18.76 -15.27 -0.09
C ALA A 309 -17.51 -15.16 0.80
N GLU A 310 -16.65 -16.20 0.83
CA GLU A 310 -15.37 -16.16 1.55
C GLU A 310 -14.41 -15.11 0.96
N GLY A 311 -14.22 -15.12 -0.35
CA GLY A 311 -13.31 -14.19 -1.03
C GLY A 311 -13.75 -12.74 -0.89
N ILE A 312 -15.04 -12.48 -0.97
CA ILE A 312 -15.62 -11.15 -0.80
C ILE A 312 -15.52 -10.68 0.64
N MET A 313 -15.85 -11.53 1.62
CA MET A 313 -15.72 -11.21 3.04
C MET A 313 -14.27 -10.81 3.38
N ARG A 314 -13.29 -11.61 2.96
CA ARG A 314 -11.87 -11.31 3.18
C ARG A 314 -11.43 -10.00 2.53
N SER A 315 -11.87 -9.74 1.30
CA SER A 315 -11.52 -8.52 0.58
C SER A 315 -12.22 -7.27 1.11
N ALA A 316 -13.46 -7.39 1.57
CA ALA A 316 -14.23 -6.25 2.07
C ALA A 316 -13.79 -5.81 3.47
N PHE A 317 -13.40 -6.76 4.32
CA PHE A 317 -13.22 -6.50 5.75
C PHE A 317 -11.78 -6.66 6.23
N GLY A 318 -10.88 -7.31 5.50
CA GLY A 318 -9.45 -7.33 5.82
C GLY A 318 -8.90 -5.91 5.99
N LEU A 319 -8.10 -5.67 7.03
CA LEU A 319 -7.61 -4.33 7.43
C LEU A 319 -8.75 -3.30 7.57
N GLN A 320 -9.89 -3.71 8.08
CA GLN A 320 -11.07 -2.83 8.26
C GLN A 320 -11.55 -2.18 6.96
N GLY A 321 -11.36 -2.84 5.81
CA GLY A 321 -11.66 -2.26 4.50
C GLY A 321 -10.79 -1.06 4.11
N GLN A 322 -9.74 -0.76 4.87
CA GLN A 322 -8.81 0.35 4.62
C GLN A 322 -7.72 -0.02 3.62
N LYS A 323 -8.12 -0.66 2.53
CA LYS A 323 -7.27 -1.04 1.39
C LYS A 323 -7.78 -0.35 0.14
N CYS A 324 -6.88 0.17 -0.68
CA CYS A 324 -7.22 0.69 -2.01
C CYS A 324 -7.89 -0.39 -2.88
N SER A 325 -7.57 -1.67 -2.65
CA SER A 325 -8.12 -2.85 -3.33
C SER A 325 -9.33 -3.49 -2.62
N ALA A 326 -9.82 -2.96 -1.49
CA ALA A 326 -10.94 -3.56 -0.77
C ALA A 326 -12.19 -3.72 -1.65
N CYS A 327 -12.88 -4.87 -1.51
CA CYS A 327 -14.14 -5.11 -2.21
C CYS A 327 -15.26 -4.29 -1.56
N SER A 328 -15.62 -3.19 -2.20
CA SER A 328 -16.64 -2.26 -1.68
C SER A 328 -17.96 -2.31 -2.46
N ARG A 329 -18.00 -3.07 -3.57
CA ARG A 329 -19.18 -3.29 -4.41
C ARG A 329 -19.27 -4.76 -4.79
N VAL A 330 -20.47 -5.31 -4.72
CA VAL A 330 -20.77 -6.67 -5.17
C VAL A 330 -21.96 -6.60 -6.12
N TYR A 331 -21.75 -7.06 -7.34
CA TYR A 331 -22.80 -7.26 -8.31
C TYR A 331 -23.10 -8.75 -8.41
N VAL A 332 -24.30 -9.15 -8.07
CA VAL A 332 -24.70 -10.56 -7.98
C VAL A 332 -25.85 -10.85 -8.94
N ASP A 333 -25.72 -11.94 -9.70
CA ASP A 333 -26.79 -12.43 -10.54
C ASP A 333 -28.05 -12.66 -9.70
N LYS A 334 -29.17 -12.08 -10.14
CA LYS A 334 -30.46 -12.08 -9.44
C LYS A 334 -30.92 -13.48 -9.04
N SER A 335 -30.66 -14.49 -9.87
CA SER A 335 -31.08 -15.87 -9.61
C SER A 335 -30.42 -16.51 -8.39
N VAL A 336 -29.28 -15.99 -7.95
CA VAL A 336 -28.51 -16.53 -6.81
C VAL A 336 -28.32 -15.51 -5.67
N ALA A 337 -28.85 -14.29 -5.83
CA ALA A 337 -28.60 -13.15 -4.95
C ALA A 337 -28.97 -13.43 -3.48
N GLU A 338 -30.18 -13.96 -3.22
CA GLU A 338 -30.62 -14.28 -1.87
C GLU A 338 -29.70 -15.33 -1.20
N LYS A 339 -29.39 -16.40 -1.92
CA LYS A 339 -28.55 -17.49 -1.41
C LYS A 339 -27.11 -17.03 -1.15
N PHE A 340 -26.55 -16.23 -2.05
CA PHE A 340 -25.22 -15.64 -1.89
C PHE A 340 -25.17 -14.67 -0.70
N THR A 341 -26.12 -13.73 -0.62
CA THR A 341 -26.20 -12.71 0.44
C THR A 341 -26.28 -13.37 1.82
N ARG A 342 -27.08 -14.41 1.99
CA ARG A 342 -27.17 -15.19 3.23
C ARG A 342 -25.80 -15.77 3.61
N LYS A 343 -25.09 -16.40 2.66
CA LYS A 343 -23.74 -16.95 2.91
C LYS A 343 -22.73 -15.87 3.29
N LEU A 344 -22.76 -14.71 2.64
CA LEU A 344 -21.88 -13.60 2.96
C LEU A 344 -22.12 -13.08 4.38
N ILE A 345 -23.39 -12.92 4.77
CA ILE A 345 -23.79 -12.52 6.13
C ILE A 345 -23.30 -13.55 7.16
N GLU A 346 -23.52 -14.85 6.93
CA GLU A 346 -23.11 -15.94 7.82
C GLU A 346 -21.58 -15.94 8.04
N LYS A 347 -20.79 -15.73 6.99
CA LYS A 347 -19.33 -15.66 7.10
C LYS A 347 -18.88 -14.38 7.82
N THR A 348 -19.51 -13.26 7.53
CA THR A 348 -19.17 -11.97 8.15
C THR A 348 -19.51 -11.95 9.65
N ARG A 349 -20.58 -12.62 10.09
CA ARG A 349 -20.90 -12.76 11.52
C ARG A 349 -19.85 -13.54 12.33
N LYS A 350 -19.00 -14.34 11.67
CA LYS A 350 -17.91 -15.09 12.30
C LYS A 350 -16.64 -14.28 12.47
N ILE A 351 -16.59 -13.05 11.98
CA ILE A 351 -15.44 -12.15 12.14
C ILE A 351 -15.27 -11.83 13.63
N THR A 352 -14.09 -12.13 14.14
CA THR A 352 -13.67 -11.74 15.49
C THR A 352 -13.18 -10.29 15.48
N MET A 353 -13.76 -9.47 16.36
CA MET A 353 -13.39 -8.06 16.51
C MET A 353 -12.76 -7.80 17.87
N GLY A 354 -11.74 -6.94 17.91
CA GLY A 354 -11.07 -6.59 19.16
C GLY A 354 -9.71 -5.94 18.97
N ASP A 355 -8.90 -5.99 20.02
CA ASP A 355 -7.50 -5.59 19.96
C ASP A 355 -6.73 -6.52 19.01
N PRO A 356 -6.27 -6.03 17.84
CA PRO A 356 -5.64 -6.86 16.81
C PRO A 356 -4.24 -7.36 17.21
N THR A 357 -3.68 -6.89 18.33
CA THR A 357 -2.47 -7.45 18.91
C THR A 357 -2.73 -8.79 19.60
N GLN A 358 -4.00 -9.13 19.87
CA GLN A 358 -4.40 -10.42 20.43
C GLN A 358 -4.49 -11.50 19.36
N ARG A 359 -4.48 -12.76 19.80
CA ARG A 359 -4.65 -13.93 18.93
C ARG A 359 -6.06 -13.94 18.34
N ASP A 360 -6.18 -14.47 17.13
CA ASP A 360 -7.46 -14.76 16.47
C ASP A 360 -8.38 -13.53 16.20
N ILE A 361 -7.88 -12.31 16.37
CA ILE A 361 -8.59 -11.10 15.98
C ILE A 361 -8.37 -10.83 14.49
N PHE A 362 -9.47 -10.83 13.75
CA PHE A 362 -9.47 -10.53 12.32
C PHE A 362 -9.64 -9.04 12.04
N LEU A 363 -10.52 -8.35 12.79
CA LEU A 363 -10.91 -6.97 12.54
C LEU A 363 -10.62 -6.09 13.77
N GLY A 364 -9.67 -5.17 13.59
CA GLY A 364 -9.31 -4.13 14.56
C GLY A 364 -10.11 -2.83 14.39
N PRO A 365 -9.60 -1.71 14.93
CA PRO A 365 -10.20 -0.38 14.75
C PRO A 365 -9.88 0.24 13.40
N VAL A 366 -10.71 1.17 12.93
CA VAL A 366 -10.32 2.11 11.87
C VAL A 366 -9.30 3.11 12.40
N ILE A 367 -8.51 3.71 11.50
CA ILE A 367 -7.29 4.45 11.86
C ILE A 367 -7.50 5.61 12.86
N ASN A 368 -8.65 6.27 12.84
CA ASN A 368 -8.93 7.39 13.73
C ASN A 368 -10.42 7.73 13.81
N ALA A 369 -10.78 8.69 14.67
CA ALA A 369 -12.15 9.15 14.88
C ALA A 369 -12.79 9.77 13.61
N ARG A 370 -11.99 10.36 12.69
CA ARG A 370 -12.51 10.89 11.42
C ARG A 370 -12.99 9.74 10.51
N ALA A 371 -12.28 8.64 10.49
CA ALA A 371 -12.69 7.44 9.76
C ALA A 371 -13.98 6.85 10.35
N ALA A 372 -14.10 6.80 11.68
CA ALA A 372 -15.31 6.35 12.35
C ALA A 372 -16.51 7.27 12.06
N LYS A 373 -16.31 8.59 11.98
CA LYS A 373 -17.36 9.55 11.58
C LYS A 373 -17.80 9.33 10.12
N ARG A 374 -16.86 9.15 9.18
CA ARG A 374 -17.20 8.82 7.78
C ARG A 374 -18.01 7.53 7.66
N TYR A 375 -17.72 6.54 8.54
CA TYR A 375 -18.51 5.32 8.60
C TYR A 375 -19.97 5.60 9.00
N GLU A 376 -20.20 6.42 10.02
CA GLU A 376 -21.56 6.82 10.45
C GLU A 376 -22.32 7.55 9.33
N GLU A 377 -21.63 8.43 8.59
CA GLU A 377 -22.18 9.13 7.43
C GLU A 377 -22.54 8.16 6.30
N ALA A 378 -21.70 7.16 6.01
CA ALA A 378 -21.99 6.13 5.02
C ALA A 378 -23.19 5.25 5.41
N VAL A 379 -23.29 4.91 6.70
CA VAL A 379 -24.42 4.17 7.25
C VAL A 379 -25.71 4.98 7.14
N ALA A 380 -25.68 6.27 7.43
CA ALA A 380 -26.83 7.16 7.30
C ALA A 380 -27.29 7.27 5.83
N SER A 381 -26.37 7.43 4.89
CA SER A 381 -26.66 7.41 3.46
C SER A 381 -27.31 6.09 3.01
N ALA A 382 -26.77 4.95 3.46
CA ALA A 382 -27.32 3.64 3.12
C ALA A 382 -28.74 3.41 3.66
N LYS A 383 -29.04 3.93 4.86
CA LYS A 383 -30.41 3.86 5.45
C LYS A 383 -31.44 4.63 4.63
N ASN A 384 -31.04 5.74 4.03
CA ASN A 384 -31.94 6.59 3.25
C ASN A 384 -32.24 6.02 1.85
N GLY A 385 -31.40 5.14 1.30
CA GLY A 385 -31.55 4.65 -0.07
C GLY A 385 -31.64 3.13 -0.22
N GLY A 386 -31.54 2.36 0.88
CA GLY A 386 -31.53 0.91 0.82
C GLY A 386 -31.69 0.24 2.17
N GLN A 387 -31.14 -0.95 2.30
CA GLN A 387 -31.29 -1.79 3.50
C GLN A 387 -29.91 -2.17 4.09
N ILE A 388 -29.74 -2.00 5.40
CA ILE A 388 -28.60 -2.56 6.13
C ILE A 388 -28.90 -4.01 6.46
N LEU A 389 -28.10 -4.92 5.93
CA LEU A 389 -28.25 -6.36 6.12
C LEU A 389 -27.47 -6.89 7.32
N LEU A 390 -26.35 -6.21 7.63
CA LEU A 390 -25.49 -6.53 8.78
C LEU A 390 -24.71 -5.30 9.20
N GLY A 391 -24.43 -5.14 10.50
CA GLY A 391 -23.60 -4.05 11.03
C GLY A 391 -24.34 -2.71 11.10
N GLY A 392 -23.69 -1.64 10.66
CA GLY A 392 -24.27 -0.29 10.63
C GLY A 392 -24.21 0.44 11.98
N ASN A 393 -23.29 0.08 12.87
CA ASN A 393 -23.13 0.72 14.18
C ASN A 393 -21.65 0.78 14.60
N ARG A 394 -21.33 1.75 15.46
CA ARG A 394 -20.09 1.67 16.24
C ARG A 394 -20.15 0.50 17.19
N VAL A 395 -19.00 -0.13 17.41
CA VAL A 395 -18.92 -1.15 18.45
C VAL A 395 -18.73 -0.46 19.80
N THR A 396 -19.59 -0.84 20.75
CA THR A 396 -19.63 -0.27 22.10
C THR A 396 -19.24 -1.31 23.14
N GLY A 397 -18.92 -0.88 24.35
CA GLY A 397 -18.49 -1.71 25.46
C GLY A 397 -17.11 -1.28 25.98
N GLU A 398 -16.76 -1.72 27.18
CA GLU A 398 -15.53 -1.28 27.86
C GLU A 398 -14.27 -1.52 27.03
N ALA A 399 -14.14 -2.70 26.41
CA ALA A 399 -13.00 -3.07 25.57
C ALA A 399 -12.82 -2.21 24.31
N PHE A 400 -13.86 -1.49 23.87
CA PHE A 400 -13.88 -0.69 22.63
C PHE A 400 -13.92 0.81 22.88
N SER A 401 -14.14 1.23 24.15
CA SER A 401 -14.44 2.63 24.51
C SER A 401 -13.33 3.63 24.19
N LYS A 402 -12.08 3.16 24.15
CA LYS A 402 -10.90 3.99 23.90
C LYS A 402 -10.37 3.90 22.47
N GLY A 403 -11.01 3.11 21.62
CA GLY A 403 -10.61 2.89 20.22
C GLY A 403 -11.65 3.36 19.21
N SER A 404 -11.28 3.29 17.92
CA SER A 404 -12.15 3.68 16.81
C SER A 404 -12.79 2.45 16.14
N PHE A 405 -13.57 1.66 16.88
CA PHE A 405 -14.15 0.41 16.39
C PHE A 405 -15.51 0.61 15.73
N VAL A 406 -15.66 0.07 14.52
CA VAL A 406 -16.92 0.07 13.76
C VAL A 406 -17.21 -1.33 13.24
N ALA A 407 -18.48 -1.70 13.16
CA ALA A 407 -18.89 -3.04 12.75
C ALA A 407 -18.69 -3.26 11.24
N PRO A 408 -18.29 -4.47 10.80
CA PRO A 408 -18.31 -4.82 9.39
C PRO A 408 -19.74 -4.73 8.87
N THR A 409 -19.93 -3.99 7.76
CA THR A 409 -21.26 -3.58 7.31
C THR A 409 -21.52 -4.07 5.89
N ILE A 410 -22.65 -4.75 5.73
CA ILE A 410 -23.18 -5.19 4.45
C ILE A 410 -24.52 -4.47 4.23
N VAL A 411 -24.65 -3.84 3.06
CA VAL A 411 -25.87 -3.14 2.67
C VAL A 411 -26.37 -3.64 1.32
N HIS A 412 -27.68 -3.66 1.13
CA HIS A 412 -28.31 -3.84 -0.17
C HIS A 412 -28.80 -2.47 -0.66
N LEU A 413 -28.36 -2.07 -1.84
CA LEU A 413 -28.62 -0.77 -2.43
C LEU A 413 -29.07 -0.93 -3.89
N PRO A 414 -29.97 -0.07 -4.39
CA PRO A 414 -30.33 -0.06 -5.81
C PRO A 414 -29.11 0.37 -6.66
N LEU A 415 -29.04 -0.14 -7.89
CA LEU A 415 -28.05 0.32 -8.88
C LEU A 415 -28.12 1.84 -9.03
N GLY A 416 -26.97 2.49 -9.12
CA GLY A 416 -26.85 3.96 -9.22
C GLY A 416 -26.84 4.71 -7.90
N HIS A 417 -26.97 4.05 -6.76
CA HIS A 417 -26.81 4.72 -5.45
C HIS A 417 -25.40 5.32 -5.30
N GLU A 418 -25.28 6.51 -4.70
CA GLU A 418 -24.01 7.25 -4.59
C GLU A 418 -22.88 6.44 -3.92
N LEU A 419 -23.21 5.55 -2.99
CA LEU A 419 -22.24 4.69 -2.31
C LEU A 419 -21.58 3.65 -3.23
N PHE A 420 -22.07 3.45 -4.45
CA PHE A 420 -21.36 2.68 -5.47
C PHE A 420 -20.28 3.50 -6.19
N LEU A 421 -20.30 4.84 -6.09
CA LEU A 421 -19.45 5.71 -6.90
C LEU A 421 -18.20 6.20 -6.15
N ARG A 422 -18.31 6.45 -4.84
CA ARG A 422 -17.23 7.02 -4.03
C ARG A 422 -16.50 5.97 -3.18
N GLU A 423 -15.20 6.11 -3.05
CA GLU A 423 -14.39 5.32 -2.12
C GLU A 423 -14.74 5.67 -0.67
N LEU A 424 -14.95 4.68 0.18
CA LEU A 424 -15.23 4.86 1.60
C LEU A 424 -13.99 4.64 2.47
N PHE A 425 -13.18 3.66 2.12
CA PHE A 425 -11.99 3.22 2.87
C PHE A 425 -12.33 2.75 4.30
N LEU A 426 -13.37 1.90 4.39
CA LEU A 426 -14.04 1.48 5.62
C LEU A 426 -14.48 0.01 5.49
N PRO A 427 -14.79 -0.68 6.60
CA PRO A 427 -15.32 -2.04 6.55
C PRO A 427 -16.80 -2.04 6.13
N PHE A 428 -17.02 -1.68 4.86
CA PHE A 428 -18.35 -1.44 4.30
C PHE A 428 -18.41 -1.95 2.86
N THR A 429 -19.35 -2.84 2.56
CA THR A 429 -19.59 -3.34 1.20
C THR A 429 -21.05 -3.25 0.83
N ALA A 430 -21.33 -2.85 -0.42
CA ALA A 430 -22.67 -2.73 -0.96
C ALA A 430 -22.93 -3.84 -1.98
N ILE A 431 -24.12 -4.45 -1.90
CA ILE A 431 -24.61 -5.47 -2.84
C ILE A 431 -25.70 -4.85 -3.70
N ALA A 432 -25.65 -5.12 -5.01
CA ALA A 432 -26.75 -4.90 -5.93
C ALA A 432 -26.96 -6.15 -6.79
N GLU A 433 -28.22 -6.40 -7.14
CA GLU A 433 -28.60 -7.44 -8.08
C GLU A 433 -28.49 -6.95 -9.51
N VAL A 434 -28.09 -7.85 -10.41
CA VAL A 434 -27.99 -7.61 -11.85
C VAL A 434 -28.67 -8.72 -12.64
N GLU A 435 -29.14 -8.39 -13.82
CA GLU A 435 -29.85 -9.35 -14.71
C GLU A 435 -28.84 -10.16 -15.56
N SER A 436 -27.63 -9.65 -15.78
CA SER A 436 -26.60 -10.33 -16.59
C SER A 436 -25.17 -9.94 -16.21
N LEU A 437 -24.18 -10.69 -16.71
CA LEU A 437 -22.76 -10.38 -16.59
C LEU A 437 -22.41 -9.06 -17.29
N GLU A 438 -23.01 -8.79 -18.45
CA GLU A 438 -22.79 -7.55 -19.20
C GLU A 438 -23.21 -6.33 -18.39
N GLU A 439 -24.37 -6.41 -17.72
CA GLU A 439 -24.82 -5.36 -16.81
C GLU A 439 -23.86 -5.19 -15.64
N ALA A 440 -23.40 -6.28 -15.02
CA ALA A 440 -22.45 -6.24 -13.92
C ALA A 440 -21.12 -5.56 -14.32
N VAL A 441 -20.58 -5.89 -15.49
CA VAL A 441 -19.35 -5.29 -16.03
C VAL A 441 -19.58 -3.81 -16.35
N LYS A 442 -20.70 -3.47 -16.98
CA LYS A 442 -21.07 -2.08 -17.28
C LYS A 442 -21.19 -1.24 -16.01
N GLU A 443 -21.86 -1.74 -14.97
CA GLU A 443 -21.97 -1.06 -13.67
C GLU A 443 -20.61 -0.95 -12.97
N SER A 444 -19.77 -1.99 -13.08
CA SER A 444 -18.41 -1.97 -12.55
C SER A 444 -17.57 -0.85 -13.18
N ASN A 445 -17.71 -0.62 -14.47
CA ASN A 445 -16.92 0.35 -15.24
C ASN A 445 -17.41 1.81 -15.12
N LYS A 446 -18.60 2.07 -14.59
CA LYS A 446 -19.16 3.45 -14.47
C LYS A 446 -18.40 4.40 -13.54
N VAL A 447 -17.50 3.88 -12.70
CA VAL A 447 -16.77 4.69 -11.73
C VAL A 447 -15.50 5.30 -12.32
N GLU A 448 -15.03 6.37 -11.71
CA GLU A 448 -13.76 7.02 -12.07
C GLU A 448 -12.51 6.23 -11.65
N TYR A 449 -12.69 5.13 -10.94
CA TYR A 449 -11.64 4.23 -10.46
C TYR A 449 -11.51 3.01 -11.36
N GLY A 450 -10.30 2.43 -11.40
CA GLY A 450 -10.01 1.21 -12.13
C GLY A 450 -8.83 0.46 -11.51
N LEU A 451 -8.85 0.24 -10.16
CA LEU A 451 -7.72 -0.43 -9.50
C LEU A 451 -7.84 -1.95 -9.60
N THR A 452 -8.82 -2.53 -8.92
CA THR A 452 -9.00 -3.98 -8.93
C THR A 452 -10.45 -4.39 -9.20
N ALA A 453 -10.63 -5.59 -9.77
CA ALA A 453 -11.93 -6.23 -9.92
C ALA A 453 -11.81 -7.75 -9.81
N GLY A 454 -12.92 -8.42 -9.45
CA GLY A 454 -12.97 -9.87 -9.35
C GLY A 454 -14.25 -10.45 -9.91
N ILE A 455 -14.17 -11.68 -10.41
CA ILE A 455 -15.33 -12.46 -10.86
C ILE A 455 -15.32 -13.84 -10.21
N PHE A 456 -16.50 -14.35 -9.93
CA PHE A 456 -16.74 -15.75 -9.59
C PHE A 456 -17.65 -16.35 -10.64
N SER A 457 -17.19 -17.41 -11.30
CA SER A 457 -17.92 -18.15 -12.32
C SER A 457 -17.27 -19.51 -12.55
N SER A 458 -18.06 -20.55 -12.85
CA SER A 458 -17.57 -21.84 -13.32
C SER A 458 -17.46 -21.92 -14.85
N LYS A 459 -17.93 -20.92 -15.59
CA LYS A 459 -17.90 -20.87 -17.03
C LYS A 459 -16.71 -20.07 -17.55
N LYS A 460 -15.93 -20.68 -18.43
CA LYS A 460 -14.74 -20.06 -19.01
C LYS A 460 -15.09 -18.83 -19.83
N GLU A 461 -16.18 -18.87 -20.57
CA GLU A 461 -16.66 -17.78 -21.44
C GLU A 461 -17.03 -16.53 -20.62
N GLU A 462 -17.64 -16.71 -19.44
CA GLU A 462 -17.95 -15.61 -18.52
C GLU A 462 -16.66 -14.95 -17.97
N ILE A 463 -15.63 -15.77 -17.66
CA ILE A 463 -14.34 -15.27 -17.18
C ILE A 463 -13.58 -14.54 -18.28
N GLU A 464 -13.57 -15.07 -19.51
CA GLU A 464 -12.93 -14.43 -20.68
C GLU A 464 -13.63 -13.11 -21.00
N TYR A 465 -14.96 -13.08 -21.05
CA TYR A 465 -15.74 -11.86 -21.22
C TYR A 465 -15.41 -10.80 -20.18
N PHE A 466 -15.33 -11.19 -18.91
CA PHE A 466 -14.93 -10.29 -17.82
C PHE A 466 -13.53 -9.69 -18.05
N PHE A 467 -12.52 -10.51 -18.34
CA PHE A 467 -11.16 -10.00 -18.56
C PHE A 467 -11.04 -9.07 -19.77
N GLU A 468 -11.85 -9.30 -20.80
CA GLU A 468 -11.84 -8.48 -22.00
C GLU A 468 -12.49 -7.12 -21.80
N HIS A 469 -13.53 -7.03 -20.95
CA HIS A 469 -14.39 -5.85 -20.87
C HIS A 469 -14.26 -5.04 -19.57
N ILE A 470 -13.60 -5.57 -18.54
CA ILE A 470 -13.44 -4.86 -17.27
C ILE A 470 -12.34 -3.80 -17.35
N GLU A 471 -12.61 -2.59 -16.88
CA GLU A 471 -11.67 -1.46 -16.90
C GLU A 471 -10.92 -1.33 -15.57
N SER A 472 -10.15 -2.36 -15.19
CA SER A 472 -9.35 -2.40 -13.97
C SER A 472 -7.96 -2.95 -14.25
N GLY A 473 -6.94 -2.40 -13.58
CA GLY A 473 -5.55 -2.79 -13.79
C GLY A 473 -5.18 -4.14 -13.17
N VAL A 474 -5.93 -4.60 -12.15
CA VAL A 474 -5.69 -5.90 -11.48
C VAL A 474 -7.00 -6.69 -11.43
N CYS A 475 -7.00 -7.86 -12.07
CA CYS A 475 -8.21 -8.67 -12.23
C CYS A 475 -8.03 -10.08 -11.67
N TYR A 476 -9.03 -10.59 -10.99
CA TYR A 476 -9.02 -11.91 -10.37
C TYR A 476 -10.24 -12.73 -10.79
N ALA A 477 -10.07 -14.04 -10.97
CA ALA A 477 -11.17 -14.98 -11.15
C ALA A 477 -11.13 -16.06 -10.06
N ASN A 478 -12.27 -16.37 -9.45
CA ASN A 478 -12.50 -17.46 -8.48
C ASN A 478 -11.55 -17.46 -7.27
N ARG A 479 -11.09 -16.29 -6.85
CA ARG A 479 -10.09 -16.19 -5.79
C ARG A 479 -10.72 -16.17 -4.39
N LYS A 480 -10.78 -17.33 -3.75
CA LYS A 480 -11.29 -17.52 -2.38
C LYS A 480 -10.47 -16.78 -1.31
N GLY A 481 -9.16 -16.61 -1.52
CA GLY A 481 -8.27 -15.91 -0.58
C GLY A 481 -8.46 -14.39 -0.54
N GLY A 482 -9.21 -13.82 -1.50
CA GLY A 482 -9.49 -12.38 -1.61
C GLY A 482 -9.99 -12.00 -2.98
N ALA A 483 -11.29 -11.71 -3.12
CA ALA A 483 -11.96 -11.45 -4.39
C ALA A 483 -11.28 -10.34 -5.23
N THR A 484 -10.79 -9.29 -4.57
CA THR A 484 -10.17 -8.12 -5.20
C THR A 484 -8.81 -7.74 -4.59
N THR A 485 -8.29 -8.56 -3.65
CA THR A 485 -7.07 -8.25 -2.87
C THR A 485 -6.03 -9.35 -2.95
N GLY A 486 -4.77 -9.04 -2.59
CA GLY A 486 -3.72 -10.02 -2.36
C GLY A 486 -2.73 -10.16 -3.53
N ALA A 487 -2.40 -9.09 -4.24
CA ALA A 487 -1.25 -9.07 -5.14
C ALA A 487 0.05 -9.27 -4.37
N TRP A 488 1.08 -9.80 -5.04
CA TRP A 488 2.37 -10.09 -4.43
C TRP A 488 3.51 -9.80 -5.41
N PRO A 489 4.66 -9.29 -4.94
CA PRO A 489 5.80 -8.96 -5.79
C PRO A 489 6.25 -10.14 -6.68
N GLY A 490 6.32 -9.90 -7.99
CA GLY A 490 6.70 -10.90 -8.97
C GLY A 490 5.64 -11.97 -9.28
N VAL A 491 4.48 -11.92 -8.63
CA VAL A 491 3.35 -12.84 -8.88
C VAL A 491 2.23 -12.12 -9.62
N GLN A 492 1.80 -10.95 -9.13
CA GLN A 492 0.87 -10.05 -9.84
C GLN A 492 1.42 -8.63 -9.77
N SER A 493 1.43 -7.94 -10.90
CA SER A 493 1.62 -6.49 -10.91
C SER A 493 0.40 -5.81 -10.28
N PHE A 494 0.64 -4.68 -9.61
CA PHE A 494 -0.39 -3.93 -8.92
C PHE A 494 -0.35 -2.47 -9.35
N GLY A 495 -1.33 -2.03 -10.13
CA GLY A 495 -1.43 -0.65 -10.61
C GLY A 495 -2.81 -0.36 -11.16
N GLY A 496 -3.24 0.88 -10.99
CA GLY A 496 -4.57 1.34 -11.34
C GLY A 496 -4.68 1.92 -12.74
N TRP A 497 -5.86 1.74 -13.34
CA TRP A 497 -6.32 2.46 -14.52
C TRP A 497 -7.20 3.65 -14.11
N LYS A 498 -7.58 4.49 -15.04
CA LYS A 498 -8.43 5.68 -14.80
C LYS A 498 -7.86 6.56 -13.68
N GLY A 499 -8.67 6.93 -12.72
CA GLY A 499 -8.28 7.74 -11.55
C GLY A 499 -7.63 6.96 -10.41
N SER A 500 -7.26 5.68 -10.61
CA SER A 500 -6.57 4.87 -9.60
C SER A 500 -5.05 4.84 -9.75
N GLY A 501 -4.49 5.36 -10.84
CA GLY A 501 -3.04 5.40 -11.04
C GLY A 501 -2.65 6.25 -12.25
N THR A 502 -1.34 6.48 -12.44
CA THR A 502 -0.86 7.40 -13.50
C THR A 502 -0.36 6.72 -14.76
N THR A 503 0.36 5.61 -14.66
CA THR A 503 1.10 5.07 -15.80
C THR A 503 0.57 3.74 -16.31
N GLY A 504 -0.35 3.11 -15.59
CA GLY A 504 -0.84 1.76 -15.86
C GLY A 504 0.23 0.66 -15.70
N LYS A 505 1.40 1.01 -15.17
CA LYS A 505 2.49 0.07 -14.87
C LYS A 505 2.68 0.01 -13.37
N GLY A 506 2.15 -1.03 -12.78
CA GLY A 506 2.02 -1.13 -11.33
C GLY A 506 3.28 -1.55 -10.59
N GLY A 507 3.31 -1.27 -9.31
CA GLY A 507 4.19 -1.93 -8.34
C GLY A 507 4.08 -3.45 -8.42
N CYS A 508 4.95 -4.19 -7.76
CA CYS A 508 5.03 -5.65 -7.84
C CYS A 508 5.31 -6.22 -9.26
N GLY A 509 5.33 -5.38 -10.29
CA GLY A 509 5.45 -5.77 -11.70
C GLY A 509 6.82 -5.48 -12.31
N PRO A 510 7.09 -6.08 -13.50
CA PRO A 510 8.40 -6.02 -14.14
C PRO A 510 8.77 -4.62 -14.68
N TYR A 511 7.80 -3.76 -14.86
CA TYR A 511 8.02 -2.43 -15.45
C TYR A 511 8.13 -1.30 -14.42
N TYR A 512 8.02 -1.61 -13.12
CA TYR A 512 7.93 -0.57 -12.10
C TYR A 512 9.24 0.21 -11.94
N VAL A 513 10.38 -0.47 -11.83
CA VAL A 513 11.71 0.15 -11.62
C VAL A 513 12.07 1.09 -12.78
N SER A 514 11.76 0.71 -14.03
CA SER A 514 12.09 1.52 -15.21
C SER A 514 11.39 2.89 -15.23
N GLN A 515 10.28 3.07 -14.53
CA GLN A 515 9.55 4.34 -14.46
C GLN A 515 10.29 5.42 -13.66
N PHE A 516 11.26 5.02 -12.83
CA PHE A 516 12.12 5.93 -12.07
C PHE A 516 13.37 6.38 -12.84
N MET A 517 13.42 6.11 -14.15
CA MET A 517 14.55 6.39 -15.02
C MET A 517 14.08 6.97 -16.36
N HIS A 518 14.97 7.68 -17.03
CA HIS A 518 14.78 8.17 -18.40
C HIS A 518 15.88 7.66 -19.33
N GLU A 519 15.54 7.52 -20.61
CA GLU A 519 16.43 6.96 -21.61
C GLU A 519 17.48 7.99 -22.08
N GLN A 520 18.72 7.51 -22.23
CA GLN A 520 19.78 8.21 -22.94
C GLN A 520 20.30 7.31 -24.06
N SER A 521 20.17 7.74 -25.30
CA SER A 521 20.83 7.12 -26.45
C SER A 521 22.29 7.57 -26.55
N ARG A 522 23.21 6.65 -26.80
CA ARG A 522 24.65 6.90 -26.93
C ARG A 522 25.16 6.35 -28.24
N THR A 523 25.94 7.14 -28.95
CA THR A 523 26.63 6.74 -30.19
C THR A 523 28.11 7.07 -30.05
N ILE A 524 28.98 6.11 -30.34
CA ILE A 524 30.43 6.27 -30.38
C ILE A 524 30.88 5.94 -31.79
N ALA A 525 31.35 6.94 -32.55
CA ALA A 525 31.98 6.74 -33.85
C ALA A 525 33.43 6.28 -33.68
N GLU A 526 33.92 5.44 -34.58
CA GLU A 526 35.32 5.04 -34.61
C GLU A 526 36.22 6.27 -34.82
N ILE A 527 37.16 6.48 -33.90
CA ILE A 527 38.20 7.49 -34.05
C ILE A 527 39.29 6.87 -34.93
N LYS A 528 39.55 7.50 -36.11
CA LYS A 528 40.64 7.10 -36.99
C LYS A 528 42.00 7.43 -36.39
#